data_b333db5346248882a35e21bbfd228125
#
_entry.id   b333db5346248882a35e21bbfd228125
#
_cell.length_a   1.000
_cell.length_b   1.000
_cell.length_c   1.000
_cell.angle_alpha   90.00
_cell.angle_beta   90.00
_cell.angle_gamma   90.00
#
_symmetry.space_group_name_H-M   'P 1'
#
loop_
_entity.id
_entity.type
_entity.pdbx_description
1 polymer ?
#
loop_
_entity_poly.entity_id
_entity_poly.type
_entity_poly.pdbx_seq_one_letter_code
_entity_poly.pdbx_strand_id
1 'polypeptide(L)'
;MGIEPNEHRLLRRLEGKLKVERMPYFLSILLVAMGQSVFAAEKIPSDTQNLKKGKAFTLAVLPDTQFYCDTRLKLSKKWGNGDLRRYFFEQTRWVRDNQKRLNIAFLVHEGDIVQADAPEEWAIAKEAMSILDGKVPYCMCLGNHDMGFEKADNKYGGNIGVNRTTHFNTYFPREKFAKRQEFGGTYPPDRHDNSWYHFEAAGMKFLIISLECKPRDEVLAWANKVVAKNSEHRVIVLTHAYMNKGKSRNTGGMSAKGNTGEQTWQKFVKKHKNIFMVLCGHHAGEAVRTDAGDHGNLVHQVLSDYQHLNNGGESWLRYMVFEPNENKIKVYTYNPVLNKFRNLPSSRFDLSYPMKRAE
;
A
#
# COMPACT_ATOMS: atom_id res chain seq x y z
N MET A 1 5.38 -69.59 18.25
CA MET A 1 6.82 -69.40 18.11
C MET A 1 7.01 -67.90 18.18
N GLY A 2 7.22 -67.29 19.30
CA GLY A 2 8.35 -67.33 20.24
C GLY A 2 9.42 -66.43 19.61
N ILE A 3 9.76 -65.29 20.09
CA ILE A 3 10.56 -64.95 21.26
C ILE A 3 10.47 -63.45 21.52
N GLU A 4 10.09 -63.04 22.73
CA GLU A 4 10.50 -61.84 23.44
C GLU A 4 11.89 -62.08 24.11
N PRO A 5 12.40 -61.19 25.01
CA PRO A 5 12.77 -59.79 24.98
C PRO A 5 14.23 -59.59 25.49
N ASN A 6 14.77 -58.38 25.47
CA ASN A 6 15.75 -57.92 26.48
C ASN A 6 16.28 -56.54 26.12
N GLU A 7 16.00 -55.55 26.97
CA GLU A 7 16.95 -54.52 27.34
C GLU A 7 16.39 -53.63 28.47
N HIS A 8 16.41 -54.24 29.66
CA HIS A 8 16.44 -53.53 30.94
C HIS A 8 17.74 -53.86 31.63
N ARG A 9 18.78 -53.04 31.43
CA ARG A 9 19.96 -53.02 32.34
C ARG A 9 20.97 -51.96 31.84
N LEU A 10 20.81 -50.72 32.31
CA LEU A 10 21.98 -49.83 32.55
C LEU A 10 21.52 -48.49 33.15
N LEU A 11 20.96 -48.54 34.33
CA LEU A 11 20.81 -47.38 35.20
C LEU A 11 20.97 -47.80 36.65
N ARG A 12 22.21 -47.99 37.09
CA ARG A 12 22.62 -47.96 38.52
C ARG A 12 24.14 -48.06 38.60
N ARG A 13 24.76 -46.87 38.72
CA ARG A 13 26.04 -46.68 39.46
C ARG A 13 26.61 -45.32 39.04
N LEU A 14 26.40 -44.37 39.91
CA LEU A 14 27.40 -43.36 40.32
C LEU A 14 26.73 -42.38 41.31
N GLU A 15 26.42 -42.91 42.51
CA GLU A 15 26.33 -42.06 43.69
C GLU A 15 27.73 -42.09 44.34
N GLY A 16 28.38 -40.95 44.32
CA GLY A 16 29.70 -40.77 44.93
C GLY A 16 29.85 -39.32 45.38
N LYS A 17 29.40 -39.05 46.62
CA LYS A 17 29.89 -38.06 47.59
C LYS A 17 30.71 -36.91 47.06
N LEU A 18 30.17 -35.68 47.10
CA LEU A 18 30.96 -34.50 47.32
C LEU A 18 30.33 -33.65 48.43
N LYS A 19 31.13 -33.38 49.44
CA LYS A 19 30.84 -32.60 50.65
C LYS A 19 30.53 -31.13 50.28
N VAL A 20 29.50 -30.60 50.87
CA VAL A 20 29.19 -29.16 50.84
C VAL A 20 30.02 -28.47 51.91
N GLU A 21 31.00 -27.69 51.49
CA GLU A 21 31.60 -26.67 52.33
C GLU A 21 30.94 -25.31 52.05
N ARG A 22 30.47 -24.69 53.11
CA ARG A 22 29.85 -23.37 53.11
C ARG A 22 30.92 -22.31 52.87
N MET A 23 30.75 -21.48 51.80
CA MET A 23 31.40 -20.17 51.66
C MET A 23 30.37 -19.06 51.42
N PRO A 24 30.68 -17.82 51.87
CA PRO A 24 29.68 -16.81 52.11
C PRO A 24 29.25 -16.09 50.83
N TYR A 25 28.02 -15.61 50.87
CA TYR A 25 27.38 -14.82 49.82
C TYR A 25 28.19 -13.57 49.49
N PHE A 26 28.90 -13.58 48.34
CA PHE A 26 29.25 -12.37 47.61
C PHE A 26 28.22 -12.22 46.47
N LEU A 27 27.43 -11.18 46.60
CA LEU A 27 26.43 -10.75 45.63
C LEU A 27 27.17 -10.22 44.40
N SER A 28 27.54 -11.09 43.48
CA SER A 28 27.99 -10.67 42.12
C SER A 28 26.76 -10.44 41.26
N ILE A 29 26.33 -9.18 41.18
CA ILE A 29 25.39 -8.76 40.16
C ILE A 29 26.11 -8.87 38.81
N LEU A 30 25.92 -10.01 38.15
CA LEU A 30 26.28 -10.18 36.76
C LEU A 30 25.30 -9.36 35.93
N LEU A 31 25.64 -8.14 35.58
CA LEU A 31 24.96 -7.35 34.57
C LEU A 31 25.07 -8.12 33.25
N VAL A 32 24.05 -8.92 32.94
CA VAL A 32 23.83 -9.38 31.58
C VAL A 32 23.44 -8.14 30.77
N ALA A 33 24.42 -7.46 30.24
CA ALA A 33 24.23 -6.50 29.18
C ALA A 33 23.69 -7.28 27.97
N MET A 34 22.36 -7.47 27.93
CA MET A 34 21.68 -7.78 26.69
C MET A 34 21.99 -6.61 25.74
N GLY A 35 22.95 -6.82 24.87
CA GLY A 35 23.23 -5.95 23.75
C GLY A 35 21.97 -5.89 22.88
N GLN A 36 21.03 -5.03 23.25
CA GLN A 36 20.09 -4.49 22.29
C GLN A 36 20.99 -3.73 21.31
N SER A 37 21.28 -4.34 20.17
CA SER A 37 21.75 -3.61 19.02
C SER A 37 20.66 -2.56 18.73
N VAL A 38 20.87 -1.35 19.27
CA VAL A 38 20.12 -0.17 18.88
C VAL A 38 20.52 0.03 17.44
N PHE A 39 19.76 -0.57 16.51
CA PHE A 39 19.86 -0.19 15.11
C PHE A 39 19.58 1.30 15.10
N ALA A 40 20.62 2.09 14.79
CA ALA A 40 20.46 3.51 14.64
C ALA A 40 19.33 3.73 13.61
N ALA A 41 18.28 4.43 14.05
CA ALA A 41 17.17 4.74 13.19
C ALA A 41 17.70 5.36 11.90
N GLU A 42 17.42 4.76 10.74
CA GLU A 42 17.77 5.38 9.47
C GLU A 42 17.01 6.70 9.37
N LYS A 43 17.77 7.79 9.44
CA LYS A 43 17.18 9.13 9.32
C LYS A 43 16.55 9.25 7.93
N ILE A 44 15.34 9.80 7.88
CA ILE A 44 14.76 10.26 6.62
C ILE A 44 15.83 11.09 5.90
N PRO A 45 16.07 10.85 4.60
CA PRO A 45 17.12 11.52 3.85
C PRO A 45 17.07 13.03 4.07
N SER A 46 18.22 13.65 4.32
CA SER A 46 18.31 15.08 4.67
C SER A 46 17.72 15.99 3.58
N ASP A 47 17.79 15.56 2.33
CA ASP A 47 17.22 16.23 1.16
C ASP A 47 15.68 16.21 1.14
N THR A 48 15.04 15.33 1.91
CA THR A 48 13.57 15.27 2.04
C THR A 48 13.06 15.79 3.38
N GLN A 49 13.94 16.29 4.25
CA GLN A 49 13.53 16.86 5.54
C GLN A 49 13.13 18.33 5.37
N ASN A 50 11.98 18.68 6.00
CA ASN A 50 11.48 20.07 6.02
C ASN A 50 11.27 20.67 4.62
N LEU A 51 10.58 19.94 3.75
CA LEU A 51 10.22 20.42 2.41
C LEU A 51 9.45 21.73 2.51
N LYS A 52 9.96 22.78 1.89
CA LYS A 52 9.33 24.10 1.90
C LYS A 52 8.05 24.07 1.06
N LYS A 53 6.93 24.47 1.65
CA LYS A 53 5.67 24.66 0.94
C LYS A 53 5.91 25.53 -0.29
N GLY A 54 5.41 25.09 -1.46
CA GLY A 54 5.57 25.81 -2.74
C GLY A 54 6.81 25.42 -3.56
N LYS A 55 7.80 24.68 -2.99
CA LYS A 55 9.01 24.25 -3.72
C LYS A 55 9.03 22.75 -4.02
N ALA A 56 8.64 21.93 -3.08
CA ALA A 56 8.51 20.48 -3.22
C ALA A 56 7.31 20.00 -2.41
N PHE A 57 6.77 18.83 -2.78
CA PHE A 57 5.67 18.19 -2.06
C PHE A 57 5.76 16.67 -2.17
N THR A 58 4.99 15.98 -1.34
CA THR A 58 4.99 14.52 -1.28
C THR A 58 3.60 13.95 -1.57
N LEU A 59 3.58 12.88 -2.36
CA LEU A 59 2.46 11.96 -2.49
C LEU A 59 2.78 10.71 -1.64
N ALA A 60 1.95 10.40 -0.66
CA ALA A 60 2.05 9.15 0.09
C ALA A 60 1.25 8.04 -0.61
N VAL A 61 1.75 6.81 -0.56
CA VAL A 61 1.15 5.64 -1.20
C VAL A 61 1.07 4.51 -0.18
N LEU A 62 -0.13 4.05 0.12
CA LEU A 62 -0.37 2.83 0.88
C LEU A 62 -0.60 1.68 -0.10
N PRO A 63 0.17 0.60 0.03
CA PRO A 63 -0.02 -0.63 -0.73
C PRO A 63 -1.17 -1.46 -0.14
N ASP A 64 -1.30 -2.69 -0.60
CA ASP A 64 -2.26 -3.68 -0.13
C ASP A 64 -2.19 -3.86 1.40
N THR A 65 -3.30 -3.59 2.11
CA THR A 65 -3.39 -3.65 3.58
C THR A 65 -4.29 -4.79 4.07
N GLN A 66 -4.77 -5.62 3.16
CA GLN A 66 -5.77 -6.65 3.42
C GLN A 66 -5.44 -7.55 4.60
N PHE A 67 -4.19 -7.99 4.75
CA PHE A 67 -3.81 -8.88 5.85
C PHE A 67 -3.83 -8.19 7.21
N TYR A 68 -3.76 -6.87 7.25
CA TYR A 68 -3.89 -6.11 8.50
C TYR A 68 -5.34 -6.06 8.98
N CYS A 69 -6.30 -6.23 8.06
CA CYS A 69 -7.73 -6.25 8.36
C CYS A 69 -8.29 -7.67 8.54
N ASP A 70 -7.52 -8.74 8.26
CA ASP A 70 -7.98 -10.13 8.32
C ASP A 70 -8.35 -10.54 9.76
N THR A 71 -9.64 -10.47 10.07
CA THR A 71 -10.19 -10.86 11.39
C THR A 71 -10.24 -12.38 11.59
N ARG A 72 -10.16 -13.15 10.52
CA ARG A 72 -10.25 -14.61 10.55
C ARG A 72 -8.93 -15.30 10.85
N LEU A 73 -7.84 -14.55 10.89
CA LEU A 73 -6.48 -14.93 11.27
C LEU A 73 -5.90 -16.14 10.51
N LYS A 74 -6.50 -16.56 9.40
CA LYS A 74 -6.03 -17.75 8.67
C LYS A 74 -4.78 -17.48 7.85
N LEU A 75 -4.71 -16.29 7.25
CA LEU A 75 -3.54 -15.86 6.49
C LEU A 75 -2.51 -15.18 7.40
N SER A 76 -2.93 -14.53 8.47
CA SER A 76 -2.02 -13.99 9.47
C SER A 76 -1.13 -15.05 10.11
N LYS A 77 -1.62 -16.30 10.28
CA LYS A 77 -0.80 -17.42 10.75
C LYS A 77 0.29 -17.83 9.77
N LYS A 78 0.08 -17.65 8.48
CA LYS A 78 1.07 -17.95 7.44
C LYS A 78 2.12 -16.85 7.29
N TRP A 79 1.71 -15.59 7.45
CA TRP A 79 2.55 -14.43 7.18
C TRP A 79 2.95 -13.66 8.44
N GLY A 80 2.42 -14.01 9.61
CA GLY A 80 2.70 -13.38 10.89
C GLY A 80 1.97 -14.06 12.04
N ASN A 81 2.25 -13.66 13.26
CA ASN A 81 1.62 -14.19 14.47
C ASN A 81 0.71 -13.13 15.11
N GLY A 82 -0.60 -13.34 15.04
CA GLY A 82 -1.57 -12.60 15.81
C GLY A 82 -2.21 -11.40 15.08
N ASP A 83 -2.55 -10.37 15.84
CA ASP A 83 -3.25 -9.17 15.38
C ASP A 83 -2.30 -8.24 14.59
N LEU A 84 -2.55 -8.12 13.31
CA LEU A 84 -1.74 -7.31 12.40
C LEU A 84 -2.29 -5.87 12.21
N ARG A 85 -3.44 -5.52 12.82
CA ARG A 85 -4.08 -4.20 12.67
C ARG A 85 -3.14 -3.04 12.97
N ARG A 86 -2.27 -3.21 13.95
CA ARG A 86 -1.27 -2.21 14.34
C ARG A 86 -0.47 -1.69 13.14
N TYR A 87 -0.18 -2.52 12.15
CA TYR A 87 0.64 -2.14 11.00
C TYR A 87 -0.07 -1.15 10.07
N PHE A 88 -1.39 -1.27 9.90
CA PHE A 88 -2.18 -0.29 9.17
C PHE A 88 -2.25 1.04 9.93
N PHE A 89 -2.48 0.98 11.24
CA PHE A 89 -2.51 2.18 12.08
C PHE A 89 -1.16 2.90 12.07
N GLU A 90 -0.04 2.18 12.09
CA GLU A 90 1.30 2.81 12.04
C GLU A 90 1.57 3.48 10.69
N GLN A 91 1.11 2.93 9.57
CA GLN A 91 1.20 3.58 8.27
C GLN A 91 0.46 4.94 8.28
N THR A 92 -0.79 4.95 8.69
CA THR A 92 -1.62 6.17 8.69
C THR A 92 -1.15 7.20 9.73
N ARG A 93 -0.72 6.75 10.92
CA ARG A 93 -0.08 7.62 11.92
C ARG A 93 1.18 8.27 11.38
N TRP A 94 2.05 7.48 10.77
CA TRP A 94 3.27 8.01 10.19
C TRP A 94 2.99 9.09 9.12
N VAL A 95 2.02 8.87 8.24
CA VAL A 95 1.62 9.85 7.23
C VAL A 95 1.10 11.14 7.89
N ARG A 96 0.21 11.01 8.88
CA ARG A 96 -0.31 12.15 9.66
C ARG A 96 0.82 12.93 10.32
N ASP A 97 1.72 12.25 11.03
CA ASP A 97 2.74 12.87 11.86
C ASP A 97 3.85 13.53 11.02
N ASN A 98 4.04 13.06 9.79
CA ASN A 98 5.01 13.61 8.86
C ASN A 98 4.41 14.58 7.82
N GLN A 99 3.10 14.83 7.87
CA GLN A 99 2.39 15.66 6.90
C GLN A 99 3.06 17.02 6.68
N LYS A 100 3.39 17.73 7.75
CA LYS A 100 4.04 19.05 7.66
C LYS A 100 5.49 18.95 7.21
N ARG A 101 6.26 18.04 7.80
CA ARG A 101 7.70 17.90 7.57
C ARG A 101 8.01 17.46 6.13
N LEU A 102 7.23 16.53 5.59
CA LEU A 102 7.36 16.04 4.22
C LEU A 102 6.44 16.79 3.24
N ASN A 103 5.73 17.81 3.68
CA ASN A 103 4.75 18.53 2.87
C ASN A 103 3.85 17.55 2.08
N ILE A 104 3.23 16.58 2.79
CA ILE A 104 2.38 15.57 2.16
C ILE A 104 1.11 16.26 1.68
N ALA A 105 0.96 16.36 0.37
CA ALA A 105 -0.16 17.02 -0.28
C ALA A 105 -1.38 16.08 -0.42
N PHE A 106 -1.14 14.79 -0.63
CA PHE A 106 -2.19 13.81 -0.84
C PHE A 106 -1.70 12.40 -0.51
N LEU A 107 -2.64 11.48 -0.19
CA LEU A 107 -2.38 10.06 -0.02
C LEU A 107 -3.27 9.24 -0.97
N VAL A 108 -2.70 8.20 -1.57
CA VAL A 108 -3.44 7.19 -2.33
C VAL A 108 -3.28 5.81 -1.71
N HIS A 109 -4.31 4.97 -1.81
CA HIS A 109 -4.27 3.57 -1.40
C HIS A 109 -4.55 2.68 -2.61
N GLU A 110 -3.63 1.74 -2.89
CA GLU A 110 -3.58 0.96 -4.13
C GLU A 110 -4.60 -0.21 -4.20
N GLY A 111 -5.57 -0.27 -3.26
CA GLY A 111 -6.60 -1.31 -3.22
C GLY A 111 -6.22 -2.50 -2.34
N ASP A 112 -7.06 -3.55 -2.36
CA ASP A 112 -7.00 -4.66 -1.41
C ASP A 112 -6.87 -4.14 0.03
N ILE A 113 -7.83 -3.29 0.38
CA ILE A 113 -7.90 -2.59 1.66
C ILE A 113 -8.22 -3.59 2.77
N VAL A 114 -9.13 -4.53 2.46
CA VAL A 114 -9.59 -5.60 3.35
C VAL A 114 -9.34 -6.97 2.72
N GLN A 115 -9.24 -8.03 3.54
CA GLN A 115 -9.00 -9.40 3.07
C GLN A 115 -10.27 -10.03 2.50
N ALA A 116 -11.40 -9.71 3.09
CA ALA A 116 -12.72 -10.06 2.57
C ALA A 116 -13.63 -8.85 2.73
N ASP A 117 -14.60 -8.73 1.84
CA ASP A 117 -15.61 -7.69 1.90
C ASP A 117 -16.57 -7.92 3.08
N ALA A 118 -16.04 -7.87 4.33
CA ALA A 118 -16.75 -8.15 5.56
C ALA A 118 -16.84 -6.90 6.44
N PRO A 119 -18.00 -6.64 7.08
CA PRO A 119 -18.22 -5.44 7.89
C PRO A 119 -17.16 -5.21 8.97
N GLU A 120 -16.72 -6.27 9.66
CA GLU A 120 -15.70 -6.18 10.71
C GLU A 120 -14.33 -5.78 10.19
N GLU A 121 -13.95 -6.21 8.99
CA GLU A 121 -12.68 -5.84 8.35
C GLU A 121 -12.73 -4.40 7.85
N TRP A 122 -13.86 -3.98 7.27
CA TRP A 122 -14.09 -2.60 6.89
C TRP A 122 -14.11 -1.64 8.08
N ALA A 123 -14.57 -2.08 9.25
CA ALA A 123 -14.52 -1.27 10.47
C ALA A 123 -13.07 -0.96 10.86
N ILE A 124 -12.16 -1.94 10.76
CA ILE A 124 -10.71 -1.75 10.99
C ILE A 124 -10.13 -0.77 9.98
N ALA A 125 -10.41 -0.97 8.70
CA ALA A 125 -9.93 -0.08 7.64
C ALA A 125 -10.42 1.37 7.83
N LYS A 126 -11.71 1.55 8.19
CA LYS A 126 -12.28 2.86 8.50
C LYS A 126 -11.58 3.52 9.68
N GLU A 127 -11.32 2.78 10.76
CA GLU A 127 -10.62 3.30 11.93
C GLU A 127 -9.20 3.76 11.56
N ALA A 128 -8.43 2.92 10.84
CA ALA A 128 -7.09 3.24 10.41
C ALA A 128 -7.05 4.47 9.49
N MET A 129 -7.91 4.53 8.47
CA MET A 129 -7.93 5.65 7.52
C MET A 129 -8.49 6.94 8.13
N SER A 130 -9.37 6.86 9.13
CA SER A 130 -9.91 8.06 9.80
C SER A 130 -8.88 8.87 10.58
N ILE A 131 -7.73 8.29 10.88
CA ILE A 131 -6.56 9.01 11.46
C ILE A 131 -6.13 10.18 10.57
N LEU A 132 -6.39 10.09 9.26
CA LEU A 132 -6.04 11.10 8.25
C LEU A 132 -7.12 12.17 8.06
N ASP A 133 -8.33 11.96 8.58
CA ASP A 133 -9.45 12.88 8.36
C ASP A 133 -9.14 14.30 8.88
N GLY A 134 -9.32 15.28 7.99
CA GLY A 134 -9.01 16.68 8.29
C GLY A 134 -7.51 16.99 8.42
N LYS A 135 -6.61 16.04 8.12
CA LYS A 135 -5.15 16.19 8.18
C LYS A 135 -4.49 16.04 6.81
N VAL A 136 -4.77 14.94 6.12
CA VAL A 136 -4.22 14.65 4.80
C VAL A 136 -5.37 14.21 3.89
N PRO A 137 -5.61 14.85 2.75
CA PRO A 137 -6.58 14.37 1.78
C PRO A 137 -6.14 13.03 1.21
N TYR A 138 -7.10 12.14 0.97
CA TYR A 138 -6.80 10.81 0.47
C TYR A 138 -7.91 10.25 -0.41
N CYS A 139 -7.53 9.30 -1.28
CA CYS A 139 -8.44 8.43 -2.01
C CYS A 139 -7.94 6.98 -1.99
N MET A 140 -8.83 6.06 -2.32
CA MET A 140 -8.56 4.63 -2.34
C MET A 140 -9.19 4.02 -3.60
N CYS A 141 -8.50 3.12 -4.29
CA CYS A 141 -9.15 2.29 -5.29
C CYS A 141 -9.62 0.97 -4.66
N LEU A 142 -10.55 0.30 -5.32
CA LEU A 142 -10.99 -1.03 -4.90
C LEU A 142 -10.11 -2.09 -5.54
N GLY A 143 -9.56 -2.97 -4.73
CA GLY A 143 -8.90 -4.19 -5.14
C GLY A 143 -9.89 -5.34 -5.36
N ASN A 144 -9.38 -6.52 -5.68
CA ASN A 144 -10.24 -7.68 -5.89
C ASN A 144 -10.78 -8.26 -4.58
N HIS A 145 -10.09 -8.08 -3.46
CA HIS A 145 -10.54 -8.47 -2.14
C HIS A 145 -11.64 -7.56 -1.57
N ASP A 146 -11.70 -6.33 -2.04
CA ASP A 146 -12.65 -5.29 -1.60
C ASP A 146 -14.04 -5.42 -2.24
N MET A 147 -14.19 -6.27 -3.23
CA MET A 147 -15.45 -6.46 -3.96
C MET A 147 -16.03 -7.83 -3.66
N GLY A 148 -17.19 -7.80 -3.03
CA GLY A 148 -17.87 -8.95 -2.44
C GLY A 148 -18.20 -10.08 -3.40
N PHE A 149 -18.42 -11.21 -2.79
CA PHE A 149 -18.72 -12.47 -3.42
C PHE A 149 -20.18 -12.77 -3.46
N GLU A 150 -20.64 -13.30 -4.57
CA GLU A 150 -22.00 -13.85 -4.70
C GLU A 150 -22.16 -15.23 -4.07
N LYS A 151 -21.06 -15.89 -3.69
CA LYS A 151 -21.10 -17.23 -3.08
C LYS A 151 -20.73 -17.15 -1.61
N ALA A 152 -21.67 -17.54 -0.77
CA ALA A 152 -21.56 -17.56 0.70
C ALA A 152 -20.39 -18.41 1.25
N ASP A 153 -19.77 -19.24 0.42
CA ASP A 153 -18.69 -20.15 0.77
C ASP A 153 -17.30 -19.63 0.39
N ASN A 154 -17.17 -18.46 -0.23
CA ASN A 154 -15.86 -17.88 -0.48
C ASN A 154 -15.28 -17.22 0.78
N LYS A 155 -14.79 -18.06 1.64
CA LYS A 155 -14.26 -17.72 2.97
C LYS A 155 -12.98 -16.86 2.96
N TYR A 156 -12.39 -16.59 1.80
CA TYR A 156 -11.02 -16.07 1.74
C TYR A 156 -10.86 -14.77 0.95
N GLY A 157 -11.89 -14.28 0.30
CA GLY A 157 -11.75 -13.13 -0.60
C GLY A 157 -10.94 -13.48 -1.88
N GLY A 158 -10.62 -12.50 -2.68
CA GLY A 158 -9.65 -12.64 -3.76
C GLY A 158 -10.19 -12.78 -5.17
N ASN A 159 -11.50 -12.94 -5.35
CA ASN A 159 -12.12 -12.82 -6.67
C ASN A 159 -13.17 -11.71 -6.65
N ILE A 160 -13.24 -10.96 -7.72
CA ILE A 160 -14.28 -9.95 -7.89
C ILE A 160 -15.62 -10.65 -8.11
N GLY A 161 -16.64 -10.35 -7.29
CA GLY A 161 -18.01 -10.81 -7.51
C GLY A 161 -18.57 -10.27 -8.83
N VAL A 162 -19.51 -11.00 -9.46
CA VAL A 162 -20.07 -10.61 -10.77
C VAL A 162 -20.75 -9.25 -10.67
N ASN A 163 -21.49 -9.00 -9.59
CA ASN A 163 -22.22 -7.74 -9.35
C ASN A 163 -21.33 -6.64 -8.73
N ARG A 164 -20.05 -6.93 -8.43
CA ARG A 164 -19.13 -5.99 -7.81
C ARG A 164 -19.71 -5.28 -6.59
N THR A 165 -20.51 -6.01 -5.78
CA THR A 165 -20.99 -5.50 -4.51
C THR A 165 -19.83 -5.27 -3.55
N THR A 166 -19.94 -4.26 -2.70
CA THR A 166 -18.92 -3.94 -1.71
C THR A 166 -19.53 -3.20 -0.54
N HIS A 167 -19.06 -3.48 0.66
CA HIS A 167 -19.35 -2.70 1.85
C HIS A 167 -18.59 -1.37 1.91
N PHE A 168 -17.64 -1.14 0.99
CA PHE A 168 -16.84 0.09 0.92
C PHE A 168 -17.69 1.36 1.05
N ASN A 169 -18.81 1.43 0.30
CA ASN A 169 -19.68 2.60 0.32
C ASN A 169 -20.38 2.85 1.68
N THR A 170 -20.53 1.82 2.51
CA THR A 170 -21.04 1.95 3.88
C THR A 170 -20.03 2.59 4.82
N TYR A 171 -18.75 2.22 4.67
CA TYR A 171 -17.69 2.67 5.55
C TYR A 171 -16.98 3.95 5.05
N PHE A 172 -16.96 4.13 3.73
CA PHE A 172 -16.39 5.30 3.04
C PHE A 172 -17.42 5.92 2.08
N PRO A 173 -18.55 6.42 2.63
CA PRO A 173 -19.64 6.92 1.81
C PRO A 173 -19.21 8.14 1.00
N ARG A 174 -19.71 8.23 -0.24
CA ARG A 174 -19.46 9.35 -1.15
C ARG A 174 -19.68 10.71 -0.48
N GLU A 175 -20.72 10.83 0.34
CA GLU A 175 -21.12 12.08 1.01
C GLU A 175 -20.04 12.61 1.96
N LYS A 176 -19.25 11.73 2.57
CA LYS A 176 -18.09 12.12 3.39
C LYS A 176 -17.04 12.83 2.55
N PHE A 177 -16.76 12.30 1.36
CA PHE A 177 -15.74 12.83 0.46
C PHE A 177 -16.22 14.04 -0.33
N ALA A 178 -17.49 14.06 -0.71
CA ALA A 178 -18.10 15.17 -1.45
C ALA A 178 -18.06 16.52 -0.70
N LYS A 179 -17.83 16.51 0.61
CA LYS A 179 -17.63 17.72 1.42
C LYS A 179 -16.22 18.29 1.35
N ARG A 180 -15.28 17.56 0.74
CA ARG A 180 -13.87 17.99 0.63
C ARG A 180 -13.68 18.80 -0.64
N GLN A 181 -12.85 19.83 -0.56
CA GLN A 181 -12.55 20.68 -1.72
C GLN A 181 -11.84 19.91 -2.84
N GLU A 182 -11.12 18.86 -2.51
CA GLU A 182 -10.39 18.04 -3.46
C GLU A 182 -11.30 17.10 -4.26
N PHE A 183 -12.55 16.88 -3.82
CA PHE A 183 -13.44 15.92 -4.45
C PHE A 183 -13.99 16.42 -5.78
N GLY A 184 -13.77 15.66 -6.86
CA GLY A 184 -14.22 16.01 -8.19
C GLY A 184 -15.50 15.27 -8.63
N GLY A 185 -15.69 14.03 -8.18
CA GLY A 185 -16.87 13.24 -8.56
C GLY A 185 -16.63 11.74 -8.58
N THR A 186 -17.68 10.99 -8.88
CA THR A 186 -17.68 9.50 -8.84
C THR A 186 -18.37 8.89 -10.05
N TYR A 187 -18.16 7.59 -10.24
CA TYR A 187 -18.90 6.75 -11.16
C TYR A 187 -19.15 5.34 -10.52
N PRO A 188 -20.41 4.86 -10.44
CA PRO A 188 -21.65 5.62 -10.72
C PRO A 188 -21.77 6.89 -9.85
N PRO A 189 -22.65 7.85 -10.16
CA PRO A 189 -22.74 9.12 -9.45
C PRO A 189 -23.12 9.03 -7.97
N ASP A 190 -23.78 7.95 -7.58
CA ASP A 190 -24.30 7.67 -6.23
C ASP A 190 -23.38 6.76 -5.40
N ARG A 191 -22.27 6.29 -5.98
CA ARG A 191 -21.33 5.37 -5.34
C ARG A 191 -19.92 5.94 -5.36
N HIS A 192 -19.05 5.39 -4.52
CA HIS A 192 -17.66 5.83 -4.38
C HIS A 192 -16.64 4.85 -4.99
N ASP A 193 -17.11 3.85 -5.73
CA ASP A 193 -16.28 2.76 -6.27
C ASP A 193 -15.21 3.24 -7.24
N ASN A 194 -15.56 4.23 -8.07
CA ASN A 194 -14.63 4.95 -8.93
C ASN A 194 -14.79 6.44 -8.66
N SER A 195 -13.68 7.14 -8.50
CA SER A 195 -13.72 8.54 -8.09
C SER A 195 -12.54 9.32 -8.68
N TRP A 196 -12.66 10.65 -8.71
CA TRP A 196 -11.53 11.48 -9.04
C TRP A 196 -11.44 12.67 -8.08
N TYR A 197 -10.22 13.11 -7.87
CA TYR A 197 -9.86 14.16 -6.95
C TYR A 197 -8.89 15.12 -7.63
N HIS A 198 -8.85 16.36 -7.17
CA HIS A 198 -7.86 17.32 -7.61
C HIS A 198 -7.21 18.00 -6.42
N PHE A 199 -5.98 18.43 -6.60
CA PHE A 199 -5.25 19.23 -5.62
C PHE A 199 -4.22 20.11 -6.33
N GLU A 200 -3.79 21.14 -5.63
CA GLU A 200 -2.72 22.01 -6.10
C GLU A 200 -1.50 21.89 -5.20
N ALA A 201 -0.33 21.71 -5.79
CA ALA A 201 0.94 21.66 -5.08
C ALA A 201 2.07 22.26 -5.93
N ALA A 202 2.94 23.03 -5.30
CA ALA A 202 4.06 23.71 -5.97
C ALA A 202 3.63 24.50 -7.23
N GLY A 203 2.45 25.14 -7.20
CA GLY A 203 1.90 25.92 -8.31
C GLY A 203 1.40 25.09 -9.50
N MET A 204 1.25 23.80 -9.34
CA MET A 204 0.75 22.87 -10.38
C MET A 204 -0.57 22.23 -9.97
N LYS A 205 -1.45 21.99 -10.96
CA LYS A 205 -2.72 21.30 -10.79
C LYS A 205 -2.55 19.80 -11.02
N PHE A 206 -2.99 18.99 -10.09
CA PHE A 206 -2.98 17.55 -10.19
C PHE A 206 -4.41 16.99 -10.12
N LEU A 207 -4.61 15.87 -10.80
CA LEU A 207 -5.83 15.08 -10.75
C LEU A 207 -5.44 13.61 -10.47
N ILE A 208 -6.09 13.02 -9.49
CA ILE A 208 -6.00 11.58 -9.25
C ILE A 208 -7.32 10.97 -9.68
N ILE A 209 -7.27 9.99 -10.58
CA ILE A 209 -8.44 9.20 -10.96
C ILE A 209 -8.28 7.78 -10.43
N SER A 210 -9.17 7.40 -9.53
CA SER A 210 -9.20 6.11 -8.85
C SER A 210 -10.20 5.19 -9.52
N LEU A 211 -9.72 4.06 -10.02
CA LEU A 211 -10.48 3.09 -10.79
C LEU A 211 -10.53 1.75 -10.06
N GLU A 212 -11.69 1.11 -10.07
CA GLU A 212 -11.88 -0.25 -9.56
C GLU A 212 -10.91 -1.27 -10.18
N CYS A 213 -10.64 -2.35 -9.49
CA CYS A 213 -9.87 -3.47 -10.04
C CYS A 213 -10.52 -4.00 -11.32
N LYS A 214 -9.75 -4.17 -12.41
CA LYS A 214 -10.24 -4.51 -13.74
C LYS A 214 -11.39 -3.58 -14.17
N PRO A 215 -11.13 -2.30 -14.38
CA PRO A 215 -12.18 -1.33 -14.67
C PRO A 215 -13.00 -1.73 -15.90
N ARG A 216 -14.32 -1.59 -15.83
CA ARG A 216 -15.23 -1.92 -16.92
C ARG A 216 -15.15 -0.89 -18.04
N ASP A 217 -15.68 -1.20 -19.22
CA ASP A 217 -15.63 -0.29 -20.36
C ASP A 217 -16.38 1.04 -20.11
N GLU A 218 -17.51 0.99 -19.40
CA GLU A 218 -18.23 2.19 -19.00
C GLU A 218 -17.45 3.07 -18.01
N VAL A 219 -16.67 2.43 -17.11
CA VAL A 219 -15.76 3.14 -16.19
C VAL A 219 -14.64 3.82 -16.97
N LEU A 220 -14.03 3.12 -17.92
CA LEU A 220 -12.99 3.73 -18.77
C LEU A 220 -13.55 4.83 -19.68
N ALA A 221 -14.79 4.68 -20.16
CA ALA A 221 -15.45 5.74 -20.94
C ALA A 221 -15.68 7.01 -20.09
N TRP A 222 -16.11 6.83 -18.84
CA TRP A 222 -16.23 7.93 -17.87
C TRP A 222 -14.86 8.55 -17.57
N ALA A 223 -13.85 7.74 -17.31
CA ALA A 223 -12.49 8.21 -17.00
C ALA A 223 -11.90 9.03 -18.15
N ASN A 224 -12.07 8.58 -19.40
CA ASN A 224 -11.67 9.34 -20.58
C ASN A 224 -12.32 10.74 -20.63
N LYS A 225 -13.63 10.85 -20.32
CA LYS A 225 -14.33 12.14 -20.29
C LYS A 225 -13.79 13.05 -19.18
N VAL A 226 -13.53 12.49 -17.97
CA VAL A 226 -12.98 13.26 -16.86
C VAL A 226 -11.61 13.82 -17.21
N VAL A 227 -10.69 12.98 -17.70
CA VAL A 227 -9.32 13.41 -18.03
C VAL A 227 -9.29 14.41 -19.18
N ALA A 228 -10.09 14.20 -20.23
CA ALA A 228 -10.18 15.13 -21.35
C ALA A 228 -10.70 16.50 -20.92
N LYS A 229 -11.71 16.56 -20.04
CA LYS A 229 -12.26 17.82 -19.50
C LYS A 229 -11.26 18.58 -18.61
N ASN A 230 -10.30 17.88 -18.01
CA ASN A 230 -9.32 18.44 -17.09
C ASN A 230 -7.91 18.47 -17.71
N SER A 231 -7.80 18.94 -18.95
CA SER A 231 -6.56 18.92 -19.75
C SER A 231 -5.39 19.70 -19.12
N GLU A 232 -5.69 20.67 -18.26
CA GLU A 232 -4.70 21.48 -17.52
C GLU A 232 -4.12 20.77 -16.29
N HIS A 233 -4.70 19.64 -15.88
CA HIS A 233 -4.24 18.88 -14.74
C HIS A 233 -3.22 17.81 -15.16
N ARG A 234 -2.22 17.59 -14.31
CA ARG A 234 -1.29 16.47 -14.38
C ARG A 234 -1.97 15.26 -13.75
N VAL A 235 -2.19 14.20 -14.52
CA VAL A 235 -3.07 13.11 -14.10
C VAL A 235 -2.28 11.91 -13.61
N ILE A 236 -2.64 11.44 -12.41
CA ILE A 236 -2.21 10.18 -11.80
C ILE A 236 -3.40 9.21 -11.86
N VAL A 237 -3.21 8.07 -12.47
CA VAL A 237 -4.17 6.96 -12.47
C VAL A 237 -3.85 6.05 -11.29
N LEU A 238 -4.82 5.82 -10.44
CA LEU A 238 -4.77 4.86 -9.35
C LEU A 238 -5.68 3.69 -9.70
N THR A 239 -5.16 2.49 -9.69
CA THR A 239 -5.94 1.26 -9.91
C THR A 239 -5.23 0.10 -9.21
N HIS A 240 -5.80 -1.11 -9.25
CA HIS A 240 -5.26 -2.21 -8.48
C HIS A 240 -4.42 -3.19 -9.36
N ALA A 241 -5.04 -4.14 -10.05
CA ALA A 241 -4.36 -5.18 -10.81
C ALA A 241 -3.95 -4.71 -12.22
N TYR A 242 -2.88 -3.93 -12.31
CA TYR A 242 -2.46 -3.31 -13.57
C TYR A 242 -1.15 -3.90 -14.14
N MET A 243 -0.11 -4.00 -13.33
CA MET A 243 1.23 -4.44 -13.75
C MET A 243 1.79 -5.48 -12.76
N ASN A 244 2.60 -6.41 -13.23
CA ASN A 244 3.28 -7.40 -12.39
C ASN A 244 4.75 -7.04 -12.12
N LYS A 245 5.39 -7.75 -11.19
CA LYS A 245 6.79 -7.54 -10.82
C LYS A 245 7.80 -7.75 -11.97
N GLY A 246 7.40 -8.46 -13.01
CA GLY A 246 8.20 -8.62 -14.24
C GLY A 246 8.08 -7.43 -15.20
N LYS A 247 7.42 -6.34 -14.78
CA LYS A 247 7.19 -5.10 -15.53
C LYS A 247 6.27 -5.26 -16.74
N SER A 248 5.59 -6.38 -16.92
CA SER A 248 4.54 -6.52 -17.93
C SER A 248 3.20 -6.07 -17.36
N ARG A 249 2.39 -5.39 -18.18
CA ARG A 249 1.00 -5.12 -17.83
C ARG A 249 0.23 -6.42 -17.79
N ASN A 250 -0.68 -6.51 -16.84
CA ASN A 250 -1.52 -7.71 -16.68
C ASN A 250 -2.38 -7.92 -17.92
N THR A 251 -2.35 -9.13 -18.46
CA THR A 251 -3.11 -9.54 -19.67
C THR A 251 -4.23 -10.52 -19.38
N GLY A 252 -4.34 -11.01 -18.13
CA GLY A 252 -5.32 -12.02 -17.74
C GLY A 252 -5.54 -12.08 -16.23
N GLY A 253 -6.04 -13.20 -15.77
CA GLY A 253 -6.36 -13.46 -14.36
C GLY A 253 -7.70 -12.86 -13.93
N MET A 254 -8.22 -13.39 -12.81
CA MET A 254 -9.52 -13.10 -12.24
C MET A 254 -10.72 -13.36 -13.18
N SER A 255 -11.74 -14.01 -12.68
CA SER A 255 -12.92 -14.42 -13.46
C SER A 255 -13.86 -13.27 -13.86
N ALA A 256 -13.80 -12.15 -13.14
CA ALA A 256 -14.69 -11.03 -13.40
C ALA A 256 -14.41 -10.34 -14.74
N LYS A 257 -15.48 -9.94 -15.41
CA LYS A 257 -15.41 -9.10 -16.62
C LYS A 257 -14.80 -7.74 -16.26
N GLY A 258 -14.01 -7.18 -17.18
CA GLY A 258 -13.36 -5.89 -17.03
C GLY A 258 -12.01 -5.88 -17.74
N ASN A 259 -11.42 -4.71 -17.87
CA ASN A 259 -10.21 -4.50 -18.62
C ASN A 259 -8.97 -4.96 -17.82
N THR A 260 -8.09 -5.66 -18.49
CA THR A 260 -6.75 -5.98 -17.95
C THR A 260 -5.89 -4.72 -17.90
N GLY A 261 -4.72 -4.81 -17.28
CA GLY A 261 -3.77 -3.69 -17.28
C GLY A 261 -3.38 -3.25 -18.68
N GLU A 262 -3.15 -4.20 -19.60
CA GLU A 262 -2.84 -3.87 -20.99
C GLU A 262 -4.04 -3.25 -21.72
N GLN A 263 -5.25 -3.74 -21.51
CA GLN A 263 -6.45 -3.12 -22.10
C GLN A 263 -6.71 -1.73 -21.53
N THR A 264 -6.47 -1.51 -20.23
CA THR A 264 -6.59 -0.20 -19.59
C THR A 264 -5.55 0.78 -20.17
N TRP A 265 -4.32 0.32 -20.42
CA TRP A 265 -3.31 1.11 -21.13
C TRP A 265 -3.81 1.51 -22.53
N GLN A 266 -4.26 0.55 -23.34
CA GLN A 266 -4.68 0.77 -24.72
C GLN A 266 -5.93 1.64 -24.85
N LYS A 267 -6.91 1.44 -23.96
CA LYS A 267 -8.22 2.11 -24.05
C LYS A 267 -8.26 3.47 -23.32
N PHE A 268 -7.31 3.72 -22.42
CA PHE A 268 -7.36 4.91 -21.57
C PHE A 268 -5.98 5.57 -21.40
N VAL A 269 -5.03 4.94 -20.73
CA VAL A 269 -3.85 5.60 -20.18
C VAL A 269 -3.02 6.28 -21.27
N LYS A 270 -2.67 5.55 -22.34
CA LYS A 270 -1.80 6.07 -23.41
C LYS A 270 -2.43 7.19 -24.25
N LYS A 271 -3.77 7.31 -24.21
CA LYS A 271 -4.55 8.23 -25.06
C LYS A 271 -4.52 9.68 -24.60
N HIS A 272 -4.05 9.95 -23.40
CA HIS A 272 -4.11 11.29 -22.81
C HIS A 272 -2.71 11.86 -22.56
N LYS A 273 -2.42 13.00 -23.16
CA LYS A 273 -1.11 13.68 -23.03
C LYS A 273 -0.79 14.14 -21.61
N ASN A 274 -1.80 14.33 -20.77
CA ASN A 274 -1.69 14.80 -19.39
C ASN A 274 -1.65 13.69 -18.35
N ILE A 275 -1.79 12.41 -18.73
CA ILE A 275 -1.49 11.28 -17.85
C ILE A 275 0.02 11.06 -17.85
N PHE A 276 0.63 11.07 -16.66
CA PHE A 276 2.07 10.86 -16.51
C PHE A 276 2.43 9.71 -15.55
N MET A 277 1.44 9.21 -14.78
CA MET A 277 1.71 8.17 -13.78
C MET A 277 0.52 7.21 -13.64
N VAL A 278 0.85 5.93 -13.41
CA VAL A 278 -0.08 4.89 -12.95
C VAL A 278 0.48 4.27 -11.69
N LEU A 279 -0.31 4.18 -10.63
CA LEU A 279 0.01 3.52 -9.36
C LEU A 279 -0.88 2.29 -9.19
N CYS A 280 -0.28 1.16 -8.77
CA CYS A 280 -1.00 -0.11 -8.65
C CYS A 280 -0.39 -1.05 -7.61
N GLY A 281 -1.23 -1.96 -7.06
CA GLY A 281 -0.89 -3.03 -6.14
C GLY A 281 -1.10 -4.44 -6.72
N HIS A 282 -1.71 -5.34 -5.95
CA HIS A 282 -2.13 -6.69 -6.31
C HIS A 282 -1.01 -7.72 -6.48
N HIS A 283 -0.01 -7.42 -7.27
CA HIS A 283 1.06 -8.38 -7.57
C HIS A 283 2.23 -8.18 -6.62
N ALA A 284 2.38 -9.12 -5.69
CA ALA A 284 3.41 -9.06 -4.66
C ALA A 284 4.79 -8.71 -5.20
N GLY A 285 5.34 -7.62 -4.72
CA GLY A 285 6.65 -7.08 -5.08
C GLY A 285 6.59 -5.62 -5.54
N GLU A 286 7.63 -5.22 -6.22
CA GLU A 286 7.85 -3.85 -6.68
C GLU A 286 8.31 -3.86 -8.13
N ALA A 287 7.83 -2.91 -8.91
CA ALA A 287 8.31 -2.69 -10.27
C ALA A 287 8.11 -1.23 -10.69
N VAL A 288 8.94 -0.79 -11.60
CA VAL A 288 8.79 0.48 -12.30
C VAL A 288 9.02 0.28 -13.79
N ARG A 289 8.17 0.88 -14.59
CA ARG A 289 8.23 0.89 -16.04
C ARG A 289 7.82 2.27 -16.55
N THR A 290 8.41 2.71 -17.65
CA THR A 290 8.06 3.96 -18.32
C THR A 290 7.84 3.68 -19.80
N ASP A 291 6.70 4.10 -20.33
CA ASP A 291 6.38 4.00 -21.76
C ASP A 291 5.90 5.36 -22.29
N ALA A 292 6.07 5.57 -23.58
CA ALA A 292 5.50 6.72 -24.27
C ALA A 292 4.00 6.49 -24.56
N GLY A 293 3.16 7.48 -24.23
CA GLY A 293 1.78 7.55 -24.68
C GLY A 293 1.67 7.96 -26.16
N ASP A 294 0.43 7.98 -26.66
CA ASP A 294 0.16 8.30 -28.08
C ASP A 294 0.57 9.74 -28.47
N HIS A 295 0.80 10.60 -27.50
CA HIS A 295 1.23 12.00 -27.69
C HIS A 295 2.73 12.22 -27.37
N GLY A 296 3.51 11.15 -27.21
CA GLY A 296 4.93 11.21 -26.84
C GLY A 296 5.20 11.54 -25.37
N ASN A 297 4.17 11.74 -24.56
CA ASN A 297 4.30 11.93 -23.12
C ASN A 297 4.79 10.65 -22.43
N LEU A 298 5.73 10.77 -21.50
CA LEU A 298 6.18 9.64 -20.72
C LEU A 298 5.18 9.33 -19.59
N VAL A 299 4.81 8.05 -19.47
CA VAL A 299 3.94 7.56 -18.41
C VAL A 299 4.72 6.57 -17.55
N HIS A 300 4.97 6.96 -16.29
CA HIS A 300 5.59 6.11 -15.30
C HIS A 300 4.54 5.18 -14.68
N GLN A 301 4.79 3.89 -14.68
CA GLN A 301 3.89 2.88 -14.14
C GLN A 301 4.63 2.22 -12.96
N VAL A 302 4.07 2.31 -11.78
CA VAL A 302 4.74 1.94 -10.53
C VAL A 302 3.85 0.96 -9.77
N LEU A 303 4.44 -0.19 -9.45
CA LEU A 303 3.83 -1.24 -8.64
C LEU A 303 4.45 -1.21 -7.25
N SER A 304 3.62 -1.30 -6.21
CA SER A 304 4.06 -1.59 -4.85
C SER A 304 3.06 -2.47 -4.10
N ASP A 305 3.52 -3.67 -3.70
CA ASP A 305 2.74 -4.59 -2.88
C ASP A 305 3.69 -5.40 -1.98
N TYR A 306 3.52 -5.28 -0.68
CA TYR A 306 4.38 -5.90 0.33
C TYR A 306 3.66 -6.99 1.12
N GLN A 307 2.41 -7.31 0.80
CA GLN A 307 1.55 -8.22 1.56
C GLN A 307 2.16 -9.60 1.84
N HIS A 308 3.03 -10.11 0.97
CA HIS A 308 3.70 -11.40 1.14
C HIS A 308 5.03 -11.34 1.90
N LEU A 309 5.42 -10.18 2.41
CA LEU A 309 6.51 -10.07 3.37
C LEU A 309 6.03 -10.44 4.78
N ASN A 310 6.97 -10.53 5.73
CA ASN A 310 6.64 -10.84 7.12
C ASN A 310 5.50 -9.96 7.64
N ASN A 311 4.62 -10.56 8.45
CA ASN A 311 3.47 -9.88 9.06
C ASN A 311 2.61 -9.08 8.06
N GLY A 312 2.44 -9.59 6.84
CA GLY A 312 1.63 -8.92 5.82
C GLY A 312 2.23 -7.63 5.29
N GLY A 313 3.57 -7.47 5.39
CA GLY A 313 4.27 -6.27 4.93
C GLY A 313 4.71 -5.32 6.05
N GLU A 314 4.48 -5.62 7.33
CA GLU A 314 5.05 -4.91 8.50
C GLU A 314 5.00 -3.38 8.42
N SER A 315 3.96 -2.78 7.86
CA SER A 315 3.80 -1.33 7.62
C SER A 315 4.66 -0.75 6.49
N TRP A 316 5.29 -1.52 5.61
CA TRP A 316 5.93 -0.93 4.45
C TRP A 316 4.96 -0.03 3.70
N LEU A 317 5.38 1.19 3.42
CA LEU A 317 4.66 2.17 2.62
C LEU A 317 5.62 2.85 1.65
N ARG A 318 5.06 3.54 0.66
CA ARG A 318 5.84 4.32 -0.30
C ARG A 318 5.50 5.80 -0.17
N TYR A 319 6.45 6.65 -0.44
CA TYR A 319 6.19 8.07 -0.64
C TYR A 319 7.05 8.61 -1.78
N MET A 320 6.49 9.57 -2.49
CA MET A 320 7.09 10.16 -3.69
C MET A 320 7.25 11.66 -3.47
N VAL A 321 8.49 12.13 -3.49
CA VAL A 321 8.82 13.55 -3.34
C VAL A 321 8.96 14.17 -4.71
N PHE A 322 8.07 15.09 -5.02
CA PHE A 322 8.07 15.87 -6.24
C PHE A 322 8.97 17.09 -6.07
N GLU A 323 10.01 17.21 -6.87
CA GLU A 323 10.97 18.30 -6.87
C GLU A 323 10.93 19.07 -8.19
N PRO A 324 10.06 20.08 -8.31
CA PRO A 324 9.84 20.81 -9.56
C PRO A 324 11.11 21.45 -10.10
N ASN A 325 11.96 21.98 -9.24
CA ASN A 325 13.21 22.63 -9.65
C ASN A 325 14.22 21.67 -10.29
N GLU A 326 14.13 20.38 -10.00
CA GLU A 326 14.97 19.34 -10.55
C GLU A 326 14.31 18.55 -11.67
N ASN A 327 13.02 18.77 -11.94
CA ASN A 327 12.19 17.94 -12.81
C ASN A 327 12.27 16.45 -12.43
N LYS A 328 12.22 16.16 -11.13
CA LYS A 328 12.36 14.82 -10.56
C LYS A 328 11.25 14.46 -9.61
N ILE A 329 10.95 13.16 -9.56
CA ILE A 329 10.13 12.54 -8.52
C ILE A 329 11.03 11.50 -7.85
N LYS A 330 11.43 11.73 -6.60
CA LYS A 330 12.21 10.77 -5.80
C LYS A 330 11.28 9.82 -5.09
N VAL A 331 11.47 8.54 -5.30
CA VAL A 331 10.61 7.48 -4.74
C VAL A 331 11.35 6.77 -3.61
N TYR A 332 10.67 6.63 -2.48
CA TYR A 332 11.18 5.97 -1.28
C TYR A 332 10.18 4.93 -0.78
N THR A 333 10.69 3.78 -0.35
CA THR A 333 9.94 2.77 0.38
C THR A 333 10.45 2.75 1.82
N TYR A 334 9.56 2.96 2.78
CA TYR A 334 9.88 3.14 4.19
C TYR A 334 8.98 2.30 5.09
N ASN A 335 9.53 1.81 6.19
CA ASN A 335 8.82 1.08 7.22
C ASN A 335 8.83 1.86 8.53
N PRO A 336 7.69 2.42 8.98
CA PRO A 336 7.63 3.20 10.21
C PRO A 336 7.85 2.38 11.49
N VAL A 337 7.49 1.11 11.49
CA VAL A 337 7.68 0.22 12.66
C VAL A 337 9.13 -0.18 12.83
N LEU A 338 9.79 -0.53 11.72
CA LEU A 338 11.20 -0.90 11.71
C LEU A 338 12.14 0.32 11.63
N ASN A 339 11.57 1.49 11.36
CA ASN A 339 12.28 2.76 11.16
C ASN A 339 13.44 2.64 10.17
N LYS A 340 13.18 2.05 9.01
CA LYS A 340 14.20 1.82 7.98
C LYS A 340 13.67 1.98 6.57
N PHE A 341 14.59 2.27 5.64
CA PHE A 341 14.33 2.28 4.20
C PHE A 341 14.55 0.91 3.58
N ARG A 342 13.83 0.65 2.50
CA ARG A 342 14.10 -0.46 1.61
C ARG A 342 14.95 0.08 0.44
N ASN A 343 16.17 -0.39 0.34
CA ASN A 343 17.18 0.17 -0.59
C ASN A 343 17.42 -0.72 -1.83
N LEU A 344 16.35 -1.35 -2.36
CA LEU A 344 16.46 -2.04 -3.65
C LEU A 344 16.23 -1.03 -4.81
N PRO A 345 16.74 -1.30 -6.02
CA PRO A 345 16.53 -0.42 -7.18
C PRO A 345 15.05 -0.18 -7.52
N SER A 346 14.15 -1.07 -7.13
CA SER A 346 12.69 -0.93 -7.28
C SER A 346 12.02 -0.23 -6.10
N SER A 347 12.74 -0.06 -4.99
CA SER A 347 12.24 0.54 -3.74
C SER A 347 12.66 1.99 -3.55
N ARG A 348 13.84 2.35 -4.09
CA ARG A 348 14.40 3.71 -4.05
C ARG A 348 14.98 4.07 -5.40
N PHE A 349 14.35 5.03 -6.07
CA PHE A 349 14.73 5.46 -7.42
C PHE A 349 14.17 6.84 -7.74
N ASP A 350 14.69 7.45 -8.81
CA ASP A 350 14.24 8.72 -9.33
C ASP A 350 13.48 8.52 -10.65
N LEU A 351 12.43 9.32 -10.85
CA LEU A 351 11.72 9.45 -12.12
C LEU A 351 11.94 10.85 -12.68
N SER A 352 12.25 10.93 -13.95
CA SER A 352 12.37 12.21 -14.66
C SER A 352 10.97 12.67 -15.10
N TYR A 353 10.54 13.83 -14.64
CA TYR A 353 9.24 14.39 -15.00
C TYR A 353 9.30 15.92 -15.15
N PRO A 354 8.99 16.48 -16.33
CA PRO A 354 9.01 17.92 -16.55
C PRO A 354 7.98 18.65 -15.69
N MET A 355 8.44 19.45 -14.75
CA MET A 355 7.59 20.22 -13.83
C MET A 355 7.85 21.72 -13.88
N LYS A 356 9.05 22.14 -14.28
CA LYS A 356 9.33 23.56 -14.53
C LYS A 356 8.40 24.06 -15.63
N ARG A 357 7.84 25.24 -15.46
CA ARG A 357 7.25 25.96 -16.58
C ARG A 357 8.40 26.30 -17.54
N ALA A 358 8.20 26.11 -18.86
CA ALA A 358 9.06 26.74 -19.83
C ALA A 358 8.98 28.25 -19.58
N GLU A 359 10.12 28.88 -19.35
CA GLU A 359 10.24 30.33 -19.25
C GLU A 359 9.85 30.98 -20.58
#